data_545488d12ed5d3961012b31034f74cdc
#
_entry.id   545488d12ed5d3961012b31034f74cdc
#
_cell.length_a   1.000
_cell.length_b   1.000
_cell.length_c   1.000
_cell.angle_alpha   90.00
_cell.angle_beta   90.00
_cell.angle_gamma   90.00
#
_symmetry.space_group_name_H-M   'P 1'
#
loop_
_entity.id
_entity.type
_entity.pdbx_description
1 polymer ?
#
loop_
_entity_poly.entity_id
_entity_poly.type
_entity_poly.pdbx_seq_one_letter_code
_entity_poly.pdbx_strand_id
1 'polypeptide(L)'
;MASDFTRPWSLQAIKLVFENLEKSYNYDPKNPTLEGETARENMHYAATLGGMAFANAFLGINHSLAHKTGGEFGLPHGLAISIAMQHVIRFNGASGKVKRTPFPRYEVYRAQKDYADIARALGLKGRTDADLVEALCNKIEELMKAVDVTPKLSANGVTKEAFDGALDKLCDLVYNDQCTTANPRQPSLEEIRQLLIDQF
;
A
#
# COMPACT_ATOMS: atom_id res chain seq x y z
N MET A 1 -1.35 -6.84 -12.49
CA MET A 1 -2.42 -6.29 -13.31
C MET A 1 -3.76 -6.85 -12.85
N ALA A 2 -4.51 -6.01 -12.17
CA ALA A 2 -5.80 -6.42 -11.61
C ALA A 2 -6.79 -6.81 -12.72
N SER A 3 -7.50 -7.89 -12.52
CA SER A 3 -8.52 -8.45 -13.42
C SER A 3 -9.80 -8.73 -12.66
N ASP A 4 -10.87 -9.04 -13.37
CA ASP A 4 -12.12 -9.47 -12.75
C ASP A 4 -11.97 -10.78 -11.95
N PHE A 5 -10.91 -11.54 -12.23
CA PHE A 5 -10.55 -12.74 -11.47
C PHE A 5 -9.83 -12.39 -10.15
N THR A 6 -8.92 -11.40 -10.13
CA THR A 6 -8.12 -11.07 -8.93
C THR A 6 -8.77 -10.04 -8.02
N ARG A 7 -9.61 -9.14 -8.56
CA ARG A 7 -10.28 -8.09 -7.78
C ARG A 7 -11.16 -8.60 -6.64
N PRO A 8 -12.00 -9.65 -6.82
CA PRO A 8 -12.81 -10.17 -5.72
C PRO A 8 -11.96 -10.65 -4.55
N TRP A 9 -10.83 -11.33 -4.81
CA TRP A 9 -9.94 -11.81 -3.76
C TRP A 9 -9.27 -10.67 -3.00
N SER A 10 -8.72 -9.69 -3.73
CA SER A 10 -8.08 -8.55 -3.09
C SER A 10 -9.09 -7.71 -2.29
N LEU A 11 -10.30 -7.49 -2.81
CA LEU A 11 -11.34 -6.74 -2.11
C LEU A 11 -11.79 -7.47 -0.83
N GLN A 12 -11.96 -8.78 -0.90
CA GLN A 12 -12.31 -9.58 0.29
C GLN A 12 -11.17 -9.54 1.32
N ALA A 13 -9.91 -9.66 0.88
CA ALA A 13 -8.76 -9.53 1.75
C ALA A 13 -8.74 -8.17 2.46
N ILE A 14 -8.96 -7.08 1.72
CA ILE A 14 -9.01 -5.72 2.26
C ILE A 14 -10.11 -5.60 3.33
N LYS A 15 -11.33 -6.07 3.06
CA LYS A 15 -12.43 -6.05 4.04
C LYS A 15 -12.06 -6.80 5.32
N LEU A 16 -11.54 -8.02 5.19
CA LEU A 16 -11.13 -8.82 6.34
C LEU A 16 -10.05 -8.11 7.17
N VAL A 17 -9.07 -7.45 6.52
CA VAL A 17 -8.05 -6.68 7.22
C VAL A 17 -8.68 -5.53 8.01
N PHE A 18 -9.52 -4.71 7.38
CA PHE A 18 -10.14 -3.55 8.06
C PHE A 18 -11.09 -3.94 9.21
N GLU A 19 -11.71 -5.09 9.13
CA GLU A 19 -12.63 -5.59 10.15
C GLU A 19 -11.92 -6.30 11.33
N ASN A 20 -10.72 -6.85 11.10
CA ASN A 20 -10.12 -7.80 12.04
C ASN A 20 -8.69 -7.44 12.49
N LEU A 21 -7.93 -6.57 11.81
CA LEU A 21 -6.52 -6.35 12.12
C LEU A 21 -6.32 -5.85 13.56
N GLU A 22 -7.06 -4.83 13.98
CA GLU A 22 -6.95 -4.27 15.34
C GLU A 22 -7.32 -5.31 16.41
N LYS A 23 -8.39 -6.08 16.18
CA LYS A 23 -8.82 -7.15 17.10
C LYS A 23 -7.78 -8.26 17.18
N SER A 24 -7.20 -8.64 16.03
CA SER A 24 -6.15 -9.64 15.94
C SER A 24 -4.84 -9.17 16.60
N TYR A 25 -4.52 -7.89 16.48
CA TYR A 25 -3.35 -7.27 17.11
C TYR A 25 -3.48 -7.27 18.64
N ASN A 26 -4.65 -6.93 19.16
CA ASN A 26 -4.93 -6.87 20.61
C ASN A 26 -5.29 -8.24 21.22
N TYR A 27 -5.23 -9.33 20.46
CA TYR A 27 -5.54 -10.65 20.97
C TYR A 27 -4.52 -11.14 21.98
N ASP A 28 -5.00 -11.50 23.19
CA ASP A 28 -4.18 -12.11 24.23
C ASP A 28 -4.40 -13.64 24.27
N PRO A 29 -3.43 -14.47 23.87
CA PRO A 29 -3.56 -15.92 23.91
C PRO A 29 -3.66 -16.51 25.32
N LYS A 30 -3.34 -15.74 26.37
CA LYS A 30 -3.50 -16.16 27.76
C LYS A 30 -4.94 -15.98 28.25
N ASN A 31 -5.67 -15.08 27.61
CA ASN A 31 -7.09 -14.80 27.88
C ASN A 31 -7.89 -14.85 26.57
N PRO A 32 -8.05 -16.03 25.97
CA PRO A 32 -8.65 -16.15 24.64
C PRO A 32 -10.13 -15.75 24.66
N THR A 33 -10.55 -15.04 23.62
CA THR A 33 -11.94 -14.71 23.36
C THR A 33 -12.33 -15.22 21.96
N LEU A 34 -13.57 -15.63 21.78
CA LEU A 34 -14.07 -16.08 20.48
C LEU A 34 -13.88 -14.99 19.42
N GLU A 35 -14.09 -13.71 19.77
CA GLU A 35 -13.88 -12.58 18.85
C GLU A 35 -12.42 -12.48 18.41
N GLY A 36 -11.47 -12.57 19.34
CA GLY A 36 -10.04 -12.48 19.04
C GLY A 36 -9.52 -13.68 18.23
N GLU A 37 -9.97 -14.89 18.54
CA GLU A 37 -9.65 -16.10 17.78
C GLU A 37 -10.17 -16.01 16.35
N THR A 38 -11.45 -15.59 16.17
CA THR A 38 -12.06 -15.36 14.86
C THR A 38 -11.31 -14.28 14.08
N ALA A 39 -10.91 -13.19 14.74
CA ALA A 39 -10.13 -12.14 14.09
C ALA A 39 -8.78 -12.64 13.59
N ARG A 40 -8.08 -13.46 14.36
CA ARG A 40 -6.82 -14.07 13.95
C ARG A 40 -7.01 -15.02 12.76
N GLU A 41 -8.03 -15.84 12.76
CA GLU A 41 -8.38 -16.72 11.64
C GLU A 41 -8.69 -15.91 10.38
N ASN A 42 -9.50 -14.85 10.50
CA ASN A 42 -9.82 -13.95 9.39
C ASN A 42 -8.58 -13.25 8.81
N MET A 43 -7.59 -12.90 9.64
CA MET A 43 -6.32 -12.36 9.16
C MET A 43 -5.50 -13.40 8.37
N HIS A 44 -5.55 -14.69 8.72
CA HIS A 44 -4.95 -15.75 7.90
C HIS A 44 -5.65 -15.89 6.54
N TYR A 45 -6.97 -15.82 6.51
CA TYR A 45 -7.71 -15.81 5.24
C TYR A 45 -7.37 -14.57 4.41
N ALA A 46 -7.31 -13.39 5.02
CA ALA A 46 -6.92 -12.16 4.34
C ALA A 46 -5.53 -12.26 3.71
N ALA A 47 -4.54 -12.79 4.45
CA ALA A 47 -3.18 -12.98 3.94
C ALA A 47 -3.16 -13.96 2.74
N THR A 48 -3.90 -15.07 2.82
CA THR A 48 -4.00 -16.05 1.73
C THR A 48 -4.65 -15.45 0.49
N LEU A 49 -5.80 -14.78 0.65
CA LEU A 49 -6.51 -14.13 -0.47
C LEU A 49 -5.68 -13.03 -1.12
N GLY A 50 -4.99 -12.21 -0.31
CA GLY A 50 -4.04 -11.21 -0.79
C GLY A 50 -2.91 -11.86 -1.60
N GLY A 51 -2.32 -12.93 -1.08
CA GLY A 51 -1.30 -13.72 -1.75
C GLY A 51 -1.75 -14.26 -3.10
N MET A 52 -2.94 -14.86 -3.16
CA MET A 52 -3.54 -15.36 -4.40
C MET A 52 -3.79 -14.22 -5.41
N ALA A 53 -4.24 -13.07 -4.93
CA ALA A 53 -4.50 -11.92 -5.79
C ALA A 53 -3.22 -11.39 -6.42
N PHE A 54 -2.19 -11.08 -5.64
CA PHE A 54 -0.97 -10.49 -6.18
C PHE A 54 -0.09 -11.49 -6.94
N ALA A 55 -0.13 -12.78 -6.62
CA ALA A 55 0.56 -13.81 -7.41
C ALA A 55 0.07 -13.85 -8.87
N ASN A 56 -1.18 -13.46 -9.11
CA ASN A 56 -1.78 -13.38 -10.45
C ASN A 56 -1.79 -11.98 -11.05
N ALA A 57 -1.84 -10.92 -10.20
CA ALA A 57 -1.91 -9.52 -10.67
C ALA A 57 -0.55 -8.82 -10.69
N PHE A 58 0.45 -9.40 -10.07
CA PHE A 58 1.75 -8.84 -9.77
C PHE A 58 1.68 -7.66 -8.78
N LEU A 59 2.84 -7.07 -8.47
CA LEU A 59 3.04 -6.01 -7.50
C LEU A 59 3.28 -4.66 -8.20
N GLY A 60 3.25 -3.55 -7.48
CA GLY A 60 3.49 -2.21 -8.00
C GLY A 60 4.59 -1.49 -7.22
N ILE A 61 4.74 -0.18 -7.50
CA ILE A 61 5.81 0.66 -6.95
C ILE A 61 5.87 0.67 -5.41
N ASN A 62 4.76 0.37 -4.73
CA ASN A 62 4.78 0.24 -3.26
C ASN A 62 5.77 -0.82 -2.79
N HIS A 63 5.82 -1.96 -3.49
CA HIS A 63 6.79 -3.01 -3.21
C HIS A 63 8.21 -2.62 -3.63
N SER A 64 8.38 -1.93 -4.76
CA SER A 64 9.70 -1.42 -5.16
C SER A 64 10.29 -0.49 -4.10
N LEU A 65 9.50 0.47 -3.62
CA LEU A 65 9.90 1.37 -2.53
C LEU A 65 10.26 0.58 -1.27
N ALA A 66 9.37 -0.32 -0.84
CA ALA A 66 9.56 -1.10 0.38
C ALA A 66 10.77 -2.05 0.31
N HIS A 67 11.01 -2.70 -0.83
CA HIS A 67 12.19 -3.56 -1.02
C HIS A 67 13.48 -2.77 -0.85
N LYS A 68 13.54 -1.56 -1.43
CA LYS A 68 14.77 -0.76 -1.42
C LYS A 68 14.96 -0.05 -0.09
N THR A 69 13.94 0.58 0.48
CA THR A 69 14.04 1.22 1.79
C THR A 69 14.20 0.21 2.93
N GLY A 70 13.46 -0.91 2.85
CA GLY A 70 13.58 -2.00 3.82
C GLY A 70 14.96 -2.64 3.81
N GLY A 71 15.53 -2.91 2.62
CA GLY A 71 16.87 -3.48 2.46
C GLY A 71 17.98 -2.51 2.88
N GLU A 72 17.84 -1.21 2.56
CA GLU A 72 18.85 -0.18 2.89
C GLU A 72 18.89 0.11 4.40
N PHE A 73 17.72 0.22 5.04
CA PHE A 73 17.62 0.66 6.44
C PHE A 73 17.30 -0.47 7.42
N GLY A 74 17.27 -1.71 6.97
CA GLY A 74 17.01 -2.87 7.84
C GLY A 74 15.58 -2.93 8.39
N LEU A 75 14.59 -2.36 7.69
CA LEU A 75 13.20 -2.36 8.14
C LEU A 75 12.49 -3.67 7.77
N PRO A 76 11.63 -4.21 8.65
CA PRO A 76 10.76 -5.33 8.31
C PRO A 76 9.90 -5.02 7.08
N HIS A 77 9.75 -6.00 6.17
CA HIS A 77 9.08 -5.80 4.89
C HIS A 77 7.66 -5.20 5.04
N GLY A 78 6.84 -5.74 5.94
CA GLY A 78 5.49 -5.23 6.18
C GLY A 78 5.46 -3.78 6.66
N LEU A 79 6.43 -3.37 7.50
CA LEU A 79 6.57 -1.99 7.94
C LEU A 79 6.94 -1.06 6.76
N ALA A 80 7.92 -1.45 5.95
CA ALA A 80 8.33 -0.67 4.77
C ALA A 80 7.18 -0.51 3.75
N ILE A 81 6.38 -1.57 3.53
CA ILE A 81 5.14 -1.51 2.72
C ILE A 81 4.15 -0.50 3.29
N SER A 82 3.95 -0.52 4.62
CA SER A 82 3.00 0.37 5.30
C SER A 82 3.44 1.84 5.21
N ILE A 83 4.72 2.13 5.38
CA ILE A 83 5.28 3.48 5.27
C ILE A 83 5.00 4.08 3.88
N ALA A 84 5.22 3.33 2.81
CA ALA A 84 5.05 3.82 1.45
C ALA A 84 3.58 3.88 0.99
N MET A 85 2.68 3.12 1.63
CA MET A 85 1.35 2.79 1.10
C MET A 85 0.50 4.01 0.76
N GLN A 86 0.34 4.96 1.67
CA GLN A 86 -0.52 6.13 1.45
C GLN A 86 0.00 7.04 0.35
N HIS A 87 1.33 7.24 0.30
CA HIS A 87 1.97 8.06 -0.73
C HIS A 87 1.76 7.45 -2.11
N VAL A 88 1.86 6.13 -2.22
CA VAL A 88 1.62 5.40 -3.47
C VAL A 88 0.14 5.40 -3.87
N ILE A 89 -0.79 5.27 -2.92
CA ILE A 89 -2.24 5.37 -3.21
C ILE A 89 -2.55 6.77 -3.77
N ARG A 90 -2.06 7.85 -3.14
CA ARG A 90 -2.23 9.21 -3.65
C ARG A 90 -1.58 9.41 -5.00
N PHE A 91 -0.35 8.93 -5.19
CA PHE A 91 0.37 8.98 -6.45
C PHE A 91 -0.41 8.29 -7.59
N ASN A 92 -0.82 7.05 -7.37
CA ASN A 92 -1.61 6.29 -8.36
C ASN A 92 -3.05 6.81 -8.49
N GLY A 93 -3.65 7.34 -7.43
CA GLY A 93 -5.02 7.83 -7.41
C GLY A 93 -5.19 9.28 -7.88
N ALA A 94 -4.09 9.99 -8.15
CA ALA A 94 -4.18 11.38 -8.60
C ALA A 94 -5.00 11.51 -9.87
N SER A 95 -5.95 12.47 -9.86
CA SER A 95 -6.73 12.83 -11.05
C SER A 95 -5.84 13.58 -12.04
N GLY A 96 -6.08 13.39 -13.32
CA GLY A 96 -5.41 14.15 -14.37
C GLY A 96 -4.83 13.28 -15.47
N LYS A 97 -4.14 13.92 -16.39
CA LYS A 97 -3.55 13.22 -17.54
C LYS A 97 -2.39 12.37 -17.05
N VAL A 98 -2.64 11.10 -16.83
CA VAL A 98 -1.58 10.12 -16.66
C VAL A 98 -0.78 10.06 -17.94
N LYS A 99 0.39 10.67 -17.92
CA LYS A 99 1.21 10.83 -19.13
C LYS A 99 1.87 9.55 -19.59
N ARG A 100 2.02 8.57 -18.68
CA ARG A 100 2.75 7.32 -18.96
C ARG A 100 2.06 6.14 -18.29
N THR A 101 1.81 5.12 -19.08
CA THR A 101 1.41 3.80 -18.61
C THR A 101 2.42 2.79 -19.13
N PRO A 102 2.71 1.70 -18.38
CA PRO A 102 3.68 0.70 -18.82
C PRO A 102 3.24 -0.08 -20.07
N PHE A 103 1.95 -0.05 -20.39
CA PHE A 103 1.40 -0.76 -21.55
C PHE A 103 0.94 0.18 -22.64
N PRO A 104 1.44 0.06 -23.89
CA PRO A 104 1.19 0.99 -25.00
C PRO A 104 -0.28 1.13 -25.40
N ARG A 105 -1.15 0.21 -25.04
CA ARG A 105 -2.60 0.22 -25.37
C ARG A 105 -3.50 0.32 -24.15
N TYR A 106 -2.99 0.87 -23.06
CA TYR A 106 -3.81 1.10 -21.88
C TYR A 106 -4.61 2.41 -22.07
N GLU A 107 -5.82 2.27 -22.60
CA GLU A 107 -6.66 3.41 -23.03
C GLU A 107 -7.34 4.11 -21.85
N VAL A 108 -7.58 3.38 -20.73
CA VAL A 108 -8.33 3.92 -19.60
C VAL A 108 -7.55 3.71 -18.30
N TYR A 109 -7.12 4.82 -17.73
CA TYR A 109 -6.50 4.80 -16.40
C TYR A 109 -7.55 4.63 -15.30
N ARG A 110 -7.48 3.54 -14.55
CA ARG A 110 -8.54 3.14 -13.62
C ARG A 110 -8.15 3.28 -12.15
N ALA A 111 -6.90 3.58 -11.81
CA ALA A 111 -6.44 3.49 -10.43
C ALA A 111 -7.26 4.34 -9.46
N GLN A 112 -7.59 5.59 -9.82
CA GLN A 112 -8.43 6.44 -8.97
C GLN A 112 -9.80 5.82 -8.70
N LYS A 113 -10.46 5.34 -9.78
CA LYS A 113 -11.75 4.68 -9.66
C LYS A 113 -11.67 3.40 -8.84
N ASP A 114 -10.64 2.57 -9.07
CA ASP A 114 -10.48 1.31 -8.36
C ASP A 114 -10.25 1.56 -6.85
N TYR A 115 -9.46 2.58 -6.44
CA TYR A 115 -9.33 2.99 -5.03
C TYR A 115 -10.64 3.55 -4.46
N ALA A 116 -11.36 4.36 -5.23
CA ALA A 116 -12.67 4.87 -4.81
C ALA A 116 -13.69 3.74 -4.62
N ASP A 117 -13.67 2.71 -5.46
CA ASP A 117 -14.54 1.54 -5.32
C ASP A 117 -14.19 0.72 -4.05
N ILE A 118 -12.90 0.62 -3.70
CA ILE A 118 -12.47 0.06 -2.41
C ILE A 118 -13.02 0.88 -1.25
N ALA A 119 -12.89 2.22 -1.30
CA ALA A 119 -13.43 3.10 -0.27
C ALA A 119 -14.94 2.92 -0.09
N ARG A 120 -15.69 2.84 -1.19
CA ARG A 120 -17.14 2.56 -1.16
C ARG A 120 -17.45 1.20 -0.53
N ALA A 121 -16.69 0.17 -0.87
CA ALA A 121 -16.86 -1.17 -0.34
C ALA A 121 -16.57 -1.25 1.18
N LEU A 122 -15.77 -0.32 1.71
CA LEU A 122 -15.51 -0.13 3.14
C LEU A 122 -16.52 0.83 3.81
N GLY A 123 -17.54 1.32 3.07
CA GLY A 123 -18.55 2.23 3.58
C GLY A 123 -18.10 3.68 3.78
N LEU A 124 -16.92 4.05 3.25
CA LEU A 124 -16.39 5.41 3.36
C LEU A 124 -17.21 6.40 2.52
N LYS A 125 -17.19 7.67 2.92
CA LYS A 125 -17.98 8.73 2.28
C LYS A 125 -17.07 9.71 1.55
N GLY A 126 -17.51 10.19 0.39
CA GLY A 126 -16.87 11.20 -0.44
C GLY A 126 -17.82 11.63 -1.55
N ARG A 127 -17.68 12.88 -2.03
CA ARG A 127 -18.49 13.40 -3.13
C ARG A 127 -17.93 13.05 -4.50
N THR A 128 -16.64 12.92 -4.58
CA THR A 128 -15.89 12.59 -5.79
C THR A 128 -15.03 11.35 -5.56
N ASP A 129 -14.52 10.74 -6.64
CA ASP A 129 -13.55 9.64 -6.52
C ASP A 129 -12.26 10.10 -5.81
N ALA A 130 -11.84 11.36 -6.01
CA ALA A 130 -10.69 11.93 -5.30
C ALA A 130 -10.93 12.01 -3.78
N ASP A 131 -12.12 12.47 -3.35
CA ASP A 131 -12.47 12.49 -1.92
C ASP A 131 -12.44 11.07 -1.31
N LEU A 132 -12.89 10.08 -2.08
CA LEU A 132 -12.89 8.69 -1.63
C LEU A 132 -11.48 8.09 -1.54
N VAL A 133 -10.55 8.48 -2.42
CA VAL A 133 -9.13 8.10 -2.33
C VAL A 133 -8.53 8.67 -1.04
N GLU A 134 -8.78 9.95 -0.72
CA GLU A 134 -8.30 10.54 0.53
C GLU A 134 -8.96 9.91 1.76
N ALA A 135 -10.27 9.61 1.71
CA ALA A 135 -10.95 8.90 2.79
C ALA A 135 -10.34 7.51 3.03
N LEU A 136 -9.94 6.81 1.97
CA LEU A 136 -9.23 5.52 2.07
C LEU A 136 -7.86 5.69 2.74
N CYS A 137 -7.07 6.68 2.32
CA CYS A 137 -5.77 6.97 2.92
C CYS A 137 -5.89 7.28 4.41
N ASN A 138 -6.87 8.12 4.79
CA ASN A 138 -7.12 8.46 6.19
C ASN A 138 -7.53 7.23 7.01
N LYS A 139 -8.37 6.35 6.43
CA LYS A 139 -8.80 5.11 7.12
C LYS A 139 -7.64 4.13 7.30
N ILE A 140 -6.72 4.05 6.33
CA ILE A 140 -5.48 3.28 6.46
C ILE A 140 -4.62 3.85 7.60
N GLU A 141 -4.48 5.17 7.69
CA GLU A 141 -3.71 5.82 8.76
C GLU A 141 -4.32 5.57 10.14
N GLU A 142 -5.64 5.63 10.27
CA GLU A 142 -6.34 5.28 11.51
C GLU A 142 -6.02 3.84 11.93
N LEU A 143 -6.09 2.90 10.97
CA LEU A 143 -5.79 1.48 11.22
C LEU A 143 -4.33 1.26 11.63
N MET A 144 -3.39 1.96 10.98
CA MET A 144 -1.96 1.90 11.36
C MET A 144 -1.75 2.40 12.80
N LYS A 145 -2.38 3.50 13.17
CA LYS A 145 -2.31 4.04 14.54
C LYS A 145 -2.89 3.07 15.58
N ALA A 146 -3.98 2.36 15.22
CA ALA A 146 -4.62 1.39 16.10
C ALA A 146 -3.75 0.15 16.39
N VAL A 147 -2.72 -0.10 15.56
CA VAL A 147 -1.76 -1.20 15.72
C VAL A 147 -0.32 -0.69 15.94
N ASP A 148 -0.18 0.50 16.49
CA ASP A 148 1.09 1.13 16.88
C ASP A 148 2.12 1.29 15.73
N VAL A 149 1.66 1.42 14.48
CA VAL A 149 2.51 1.68 13.32
C VAL A 149 2.54 3.17 13.01
N THR A 150 3.73 3.77 13.06
CA THR A 150 3.98 5.13 12.57
C THR A 150 4.58 5.06 11.16
N PRO A 151 3.85 5.53 10.11
CA PRO A 151 4.25 5.34 8.72
C PRO A 151 5.25 6.41 8.26
N LYS A 152 6.41 6.49 8.93
CA LYS A 152 7.53 7.39 8.59
C LYS A 152 8.86 6.69 8.81
N LEU A 153 9.81 6.87 7.89
CA LEU A 153 11.16 6.33 8.02
C LEU A 153 11.87 6.88 9.24
N SER A 154 11.78 8.20 9.48
CA SER A 154 12.40 8.87 10.64
C SER A 154 11.89 8.36 11.99
N ALA A 155 10.60 8.05 12.08
CA ALA A 155 10.01 7.48 13.30
C ALA A 155 10.43 6.02 13.55
N ASN A 156 10.99 5.36 12.55
CA ASN A 156 11.46 3.97 12.61
C ASN A 156 12.99 3.86 12.57
N GLY A 157 13.69 4.89 13.08
CA GLY A 157 15.12 4.84 13.33
C GLY A 157 16.02 5.24 12.16
N VAL A 158 15.45 5.68 11.03
CA VAL A 158 16.24 6.16 9.88
C VAL A 158 16.65 7.61 10.15
N THR A 159 17.95 7.88 10.22
CA THR A 159 18.46 9.25 10.40
C THR A 159 18.41 10.03 9.09
N LYS A 160 18.38 11.37 9.19
CA LYS A 160 18.37 12.24 8.01
C LYS A 160 19.63 12.05 7.17
N GLU A 161 20.79 11.90 7.81
CA GLU A 161 22.07 11.70 7.14
C GLU A 161 22.10 10.37 6.35
N ALA A 162 21.60 9.28 6.95
CA ALA A 162 21.52 7.99 6.29
C ALA A 162 20.54 8.05 5.10
N PHE A 163 19.38 8.70 5.28
CA PHE A 163 18.40 8.88 4.23
C PHE A 163 18.94 9.70 3.05
N ASP A 164 19.53 10.88 3.32
CA ASP A 164 20.06 11.76 2.28
C ASP A 164 21.22 11.09 1.52
N GLY A 165 22.08 10.36 2.23
CA GLY A 165 23.20 9.63 1.63
C GLY A 165 22.75 8.48 0.71
N ALA A 166 21.57 7.90 0.94
CA ALA A 166 21.03 6.79 0.15
C ALA A 166 20.07 7.22 -0.96
N LEU A 167 19.55 8.45 -0.93
CA LEU A 167 18.40 8.88 -1.74
C LEU A 167 18.60 8.68 -3.24
N ASP A 168 19.74 9.07 -3.80
CA ASP A 168 20.01 8.93 -5.24
C ASP A 168 20.10 7.46 -5.65
N LYS A 169 20.79 6.64 -4.86
CA LYS A 169 20.87 5.19 -5.05
C LYS A 169 19.49 4.55 -4.98
N LEU A 170 18.66 4.94 -4.00
CA LEU A 170 17.31 4.41 -3.85
C LEU A 170 16.42 4.78 -5.05
N CYS A 171 16.53 6.00 -5.58
CA CYS A 171 15.79 6.41 -6.77
C CYS A 171 16.08 5.48 -7.96
N ASP A 172 17.35 5.24 -8.25
CA ASP A 172 17.76 4.37 -9.35
C ASP A 172 17.31 2.91 -9.13
N LEU A 173 17.47 2.39 -7.92
CA LEU A 173 17.07 1.04 -7.58
C LEU A 173 15.56 0.82 -7.66
N VAL A 174 14.75 1.80 -7.24
CA VAL A 174 13.28 1.75 -7.34
C VAL A 174 12.83 1.86 -8.80
N TYR A 175 13.46 2.76 -9.57
CA TYR A 175 13.14 2.91 -11.00
C TYR A 175 13.36 1.62 -11.79
N ASN A 176 14.47 0.91 -11.51
CA ASN A 176 14.86 -0.32 -12.18
C ASN A 176 14.25 -1.60 -11.56
N ASP A 177 13.44 -1.47 -10.50
CA ASP A 177 12.80 -2.62 -9.87
C ASP A 177 11.69 -3.20 -10.74
N GLN A 178 11.62 -4.54 -10.78
CA GLN A 178 10.60 -5.26 -11.58
C GLN A 178 9.16 -4.87 -11.19
N CYS A 179 8.89 -4.57 -9.90
CA CYS A 179 7.54 -4.20 -9.46
C CYS A 179 7.12 -2.82 -9.97
N THR A 180 8.07 -1.90 -10.21
CA THR A 180 7.79 -0.60 -10.81
C THR A 180 7.23 -0.73 -12.21
N THR A 181 7.67 -1.73 -12.98
CA THR A 181 7.18 -1.95 -14.36
C THR A 181 5.72 -2.35 -14.43
N ALA A 182 5.15 -2.92 -13.36
CA ALA A 182 3.75 -3.33 -13.30
C ALA A 182 2.84 -2.30 -12.59
N ASN A 183 3.41 -1.16 -12.15
CA ASN A 183 2.61 -0.10 -11.55
C ASN A 183 1.64 0.49 -12.58
N PRO A 184 0.39 0.82 -12.23
CA PRO A 184 -0.58 1.36 -13.18
C PRO A 184 -0.15 2.70 -13.79
N ARG A 185 0.68 3.48 -13.10
CA ARG A 185 1.28 4.72 -13.57
C ARG A 185 2.79 4.57 -13.58
N GLN A 186 3.43 4.81 -14.76
CA GLN A 186 4.89 4.80 -14.86
C GLN A 186 5.46 6.08 -14.20
N PRO A 187 6.25 5.97 -13.13
CA PRO A 187 6.84 7.13 -12.48
C PRO A 187 8.05 7.67 -13.26
N SER A 188 8.35 8.97 -13.09
CA SER A 188 9.66 9.54 -13.41
C SER A 188 10.62 9.35 -12.22
N LEU A 189 11.92 9.57 -12.45
CA LEU A 189 12.91 9.58 -11.36
C LEU A 189 12.61 10.67 -10.32
N GLU A 190 12.12 11.85 -10.76
CA GLU A 190 11.71 12.93 -9.85
C GLU A 190 10.49 12.55 -9.01
N GLU A 191 9.51 11.88 -9.61
CA GLU A 191 8.34 11.38 -8.88
C GLU A 191 8.72 10.30 -7.87
N ILE A 192 9.66 9.41 -8.20
CA ILE A 192 10.20 8.42 -7.25
C ILE A 192 10.93 9.12 -6.12
N ARG A 193 11.77 10.12 -6.44
CA ARG A 193 12.46 10.93 -5.43
C ARG A 193 11.48 11.56 -4.46
N GLN A 194 10.41 12.17 -4.97
CA GLN A 194 9.38 12.76 -4.13
C GLN A 194 8.68 11.72 -3.26
N LEU A 195 8.32 10.56 -3.83
CA LEU A 195 7.73 9.45 -3.05
C LEU A 195 8.65 8.94 -1.93
N LEU A 196 9.97 8.95 -2.13
CA LEU A 196 10.94 8.62 -1.07
C LEU A 196 11.01 9.71 0.00
N ILE A 197 11.06 10.99 -0.40
CA ILE A 197 11.08 12.13 0.52
C ILE A 197 9.81 12.17 1.38
N ASP A 198 8.65 11.91 0.79
CA ASP A 198 7.36 11.91 1.49
C ASP A 198 7.27 10.84 2.59
N GLN A 199 8.08 9.78 2.50
CA GLN A 199 8.15 8.70 3.50
C GLN A 199 9.02 9.08 4.73
N PHE A 200 9.86 10.10 4.63
CA PHE A 200 10.75 10.54 5.71
C PHE A 200 10.05 11.52 6.65
#